data_a3cfc00425e0902363eaec9e8d236443
#
_entry.id   a3cfc00425e0902363eaec9e8d236443
#
_cell.length_a   1.000
_cell.length_b   1.000
_cell.length_c   1.000
_cell.angle_alpha   90.00
_cell.angle_beta   90.00
_cell.angle_gamma   90.00
#
_symmetry.space_group_name_H-M   'P 1'
#
loop_
_entity.id
_entity.type
_entity.pdbx_description
1 polymer ?
#
loop_
_entity_poly.entity_id
_entity_poly.type
_entity_poly.pdbx_seq_one_letter_code
_entity_poly.pdbx_strand_id
1 'polypeptide(L)'
;MRSTAKLVTVVVALSATSVFAADWPWIYGPTGNSTSDQKGLLRTWPEAGPKVLWTAPMGAGFGGPAVSDGKVYLLDRDEQVGDTLRVFELSSGKELWSFAYDAPGKFMFAGSRTTPTVDGEHVYISGPLGDLYAINTKTQKPVWHKNIWKDFGGGDLPRWAIVQNPLIYGSLVVVAPQTSQAGVVAYEKLTGELEWKSAPLSGMAGYVSPSIVKIGGEDHLVMVMASVGRGRNAKDGSVNGLDLRSGKVLWTYTNWQCPIPVPQPVDAGNGRLLITGGYSAGTAMIKVEKKGDGSYGVTELFKNPDFGAHTHPPILHGDHFYSHYTINERSDGLVAMSMDGQVKWKTDQQPPFVRGGSILAEGLLLATDGDTKLYLVEPNPSAFKPLASAVVLEKGDNWAPLALVDGKLLVRGQKEVKCLQVAQ
;
A
#
# COMPACT_ATOMS: atom_id res chain seq x y z
N MET A 1 -44.11 45.57 -47.77
CA MET A 1 -43.89 44.32 -47.04
C MET A 1 -42.47 44.33 -46.51
N ARG A 2 -42.28 44.59 -45.22
CA ARG A 2 -40.96 44.57 -44.54
C ARG A 2 -40.84 43.26 -43.82
N SER A 3 -39.88 42.44 -44.24
CA SER A 3 -39.55 41.16 -43.60
C SER A 3 -38.59 41.41 -42.43
N THR A 4 -39.00 41.06 -41.20
CA THR A 4 -38.22 41.12 -40.00
C THR A 4 -37.55 39.75 -39.80
N ALA A 5 -36.28 39.65 -40.03
CA ALA A 5 -35.47 38.45 -39.71
C ALA A 5 -35.23 38.40 -38.19
N LYS A 6 -35.68 37.34 -37.52
CA LYS A 6 -35.38 37.08 -36.12
C LYS A 6 -34.02 36.36 -36.00
N LEU A 7 -33.07 37.02 -35.36
CA LEU A 7 -31.76 36.44 -35.02
C LEU A 7 -31.95 35.49 -33.82
N VAL A 8 -31.72 34.19 -34.03
CA VAL A 8 -31.71 33.18 -32.93
C VAL A 8 -30.28 33.05 -32.44
N THR A 9 -29.98 33.55 -31.28
CA THR A 9 -28.70 33.37 -30.59
C THR A 9 -28.70 32.00 -29.89
N VAL A 10 -27.91 31.06 -30.42
CA VAL A 10 -27.67 29.76 -29.75
C VAL A 10 -26.54 29.95 -28.73
N VAL A 11 -26.87 29.92 -27.47
CA VAL A 11 -25.90 29.89 -26.37
C VAL A 11 -25.46 28.42 -26.18
N VAL A 12 -24.25 28.10 -26.65
CA VAL A 12 -23.62 26.81 -26.35
C VAL A 12 -23.02 26.91 -24.95
N ALA A 13 -23.68 26.32 -23.98
CA ALA A 13 -23.11 26.13 -22.65
C ALA A 13 -22.01 25.05 -22.75
N LEU A 14 -20.73 25.44 -22.71
CA LEU A 14 -19.64 24.51 -22.45
C LEU A 14 -19.73 24.07 -20.99
N SER A 15 -20.28 22.90 -20.77
CA SER A 15 -20.09 22.20 -19.50
C SER A 15 -18.63 21.75 -19.43
N ALA A 16 -17.82 22.43 -18.64
CA ALA A 16 -16.50 21.93 -18.24
C ALA A 16 -16.75 20.68 -17.37
N THR A 17 -16.62 19.52 -17.96
CA THR A 17 -16.44 18.26 -17.21
C THR A 17 -15.09 18.36 -16.53
N SER A 18 -15.08 18.71 -15.25
CA SER A 18 -13.90 18.50 -14.40
C SER A 18 -13.58 17.02 -14.43
N VAL A 19 -12.54 16.66 -15.15
CA VAL A 19 -11.91 15.33 -15.06
C VAL A 19 -11.25 15.32 -13.67
N PHE A 20 -11.98 14.82 -12.67
CA PHE A 20 -11.34 14.53 -11.39
C PHE A 20 -10.30 13.43 -11.65
N ALA A 21 -9.06 13.67 -11.24
CA ALA A 21 -8.06 12.61 -11.20
C ALA A 21 -8.58 11.48 -10.28
N ALA A 22 -8.21 10.25 -10.61
CA ALA A 22 -8.65 9.10 -9.83
C ALA A 22 -8.24 9.27 -8.36
N ASP A 23 -9.17 9.03 -7.43
CA ASP A 23 -8.91 8.96 -6.00
C ASP A 23 -7.74 8.01 -5.68
N TRP A 24 -7.18 8.14 -4.48
CA TRP A 24 -6.19 7.22 -3.90
C TRP A 24 -6.77 6.52 -2.67
N PRO A 25 -7.79 5.65 -2.83
CA PRO A 25 -8.72 5.30 -1.75
C PRO A 25 -8.16 4.32 -0.73
N TRP A 26 -6.99 3.69 -0.98
CA TRP A 26 -6.32 2.76 -0.07
C TRP A 26 -4.81 2.74 -0.28
N ILE A 27 -4.11 1.88 0.47
CA ILE A 27 -2.68 1.68 0.35
C ILE A 27 -2.30 1.30 -1.09
N TYR A 28 -1.28 1.94 -1.64
CA TYR A 28 -0.76 1.74 -3.00
C TYR A 28 -1.71 2.15 -4.14
N GLY A 29 -2.76 2.93 -3.83
CA GLY A 29 -3.62 3.57 -4.81
C GLY A 29 -4.68 2.69 -5.45
N PRO A 30 -5.42 3.22 -6.43
CA PRO A 30 -6.65 2.59 -6.94
C PRO A 30 -6.43 1.20 -7.55
N THR A 31 -5.23 0.91 -8.01
CA THR A 31 -4.83 -0.40 -8.58
C THR A 31 -4.03 -1.27 -7.60
N GLY A 32 -3.72 -0.76 -6.40
CA GLY A 32 -2.98 -1.48 -5.37
C GLY A 32 -1.51 -1.80 -5.69
N ASN A 33 -0.92 -1.11 -6.66
CA ASN A 33 0.44 -1.37 -7.16
C ASN A 33 1.34 -0.13 -7.20
N SER A 34 0.95 0.95 -6.51
CA SER A 34 1.67 2.24 -6.49
C SER A 34 1.83 2.90 -7.86
N THR A 35 0.87 2.71 -8.77
CA THR A 35 0.85 3.42 -10.05
C THR A 35 -0.29 4.42 -10.11
N SER A 36 -0.10 5.49 -10.88
CA SER A 36 -1.08 6.57 -11.09
C SER A 36 -1.17 6.95 -12.56
N ASP A 37 -2.38 7.29 -13.00
CA ASP A 37 -2.65 7.84 -14.33
C ASP A 37 -2.35 9.34 -14.42
N GLN A 38 -1.86 9.96 -13.35
CA GLN A 38 -1.50 11.37 -13.29
C GLN A 38 -0.57 11.74 -14.44
N LYS A 39 -0.89 12.86 -15.09
CA LYS A 39 -0.10 13.48 -16.18
C LYS A 39 0.42 14.84 -15.76
N GLY A 40 1.36 15.37 -16.56
CA GLY A 40 1.89 16.71 -16.36
C GLY A 40 2.86 16.82 -15.19
N LEU A 41 3.55 15.75 -14.82
CA LEU A 41 4.56 15.79 -13.76
C LEU A 41 5.66 16.81 -14.06
N LEU A 42 6.00 17.62 -13.06
CA LEU A 42 7.12 18.57 -13.13
C LEU A 42 8.44 17.79 -13.18
N ARG A 43 9.14 17.87 -14.32
CA ARG A 43 10.40 17.14 -14.54
C ARG A 43 11.61 17.78 -13.86
N THR A 44 11.46 19.01 -13.40
CA THR A 44 12.49 19.77 -12.66
C THR A 44 11.82 20.47 -11.49
N TRP A 45 12.54 20.62 -10.40
CA TRP A 45 12.09 21.35 -9.22
C TRP A 45 13.06 22.49 -8.91
N PRO A 46 12.61 23.59 -8.29
CA PRO A 46 13.50 24.55 -7.64
C PRO A 46 14.40 23.86 -6.61
N GLU A 47 15.48 24.49 -6.20
CA GLU A 47 16.38 23.96 -5.16
C GLU A 47 15.64 23.64 -3.85
N ALA A 48 14.64 24.45 -3.50
CA ALA A 48 13.74 24.20 -2.35
C ALA A 48 12.76 23.03 -2.54
N GLY A 49 12.75 22.38 -3.71
CA GLY A 49 11.84 21.28 -4.05
C GLY A 49 10.48 21.71 -4.59
N PRO A 50 9.54 20.75 -4.69
CA PRO A 50 8.17 21.04 -5.10
C PRO A 50 7.50 22.01 -4.13
N LYS A 51 6.61 22.86 -4.66
CA LYS A 51 5.85 23.81 -3.82
C LYS A 51 5.05 23.06 -2.76
N VAL A 52 5.25 23.40 -1.48
CA VAL A 52 4.39 22.95 -0.39
C VAL A 52 3.09 23.74 -0.44
N LEU A 53 1.98 23.04 -0.64
CA LEU A 53 0.64 23.64 -0.65
C LEU A 53 0.13 23.87 0.77
N TRP A 54 0.32 22.87 1.64
CA TRP A 54 0.00 22.94 3.06
C TRP A 54 0.78 21.88 3.86
N THR A 55 0.84 22.10 5.17
CA THR A 55 1.39 21.17 6.16
C THR A 55 0.41 21.06 7.31
N ALA A 56 0.12 19.85 7.77
CA ALA A 56 -0.68 19.62 8.96
C ALA A 56 0.12 18.78 9.99
N PRO A 57 0.01 19.10 11.30
CA PRO A 57 0.68 18.33 12.33
C PRO A 57 0.04 16.95 12.47
N MET A 58 0.88 15.92 12.63
CA MET A 58 0.49 14.54 12.88
C MET A 58 1.32 13.96 14.02
N GLY A 59 0.81 12.95 14.71
CA GLY A 59 1.63 12.10 15.56
C GLY A 59 2.44 11.09 14.76
N ALA A 60 3.32 10.37 15.45
CA ALA A 60 4.14 9.33 14.85
C ALA A 60 3.28 8.25 14.14
N GLY A 61 3.80 7.70 13.06
CA GLY A 61 3.10 6.64 12.34
C GLY A 61 3.73 6.26 11.00
N PHE A 62 3.32 5.10 10.52
CA PHE A 62 3.84 4.44 9.32
C PHE A 62 2.75 4.17 8.26
N GLY A 63 1.47 4.37 8.61
CA GLY A 63 0.38 4.32 7.64
C GLY A 63 0.37 5.55 6.74
N GLY A 64 0.11 5.37 5.47
CA GLY A 64 0.03 6.44 4.49
C GLY A 64 -1.33 7.12 4.44
N PRO A 65 -1.46 8.19 3.65
CA PRO A 65 -2.74 8.81 3.38
C PRO A 65 -3.57 7.98 2.38
N ALA A 66 -4.88 7.94 2.61
CA ALA A 66 -5.87 7.64 1.58
C ALA A 66 -6.57 8.94 1.18
N VAL A 67 -6.98 9.04 -0.08
CA VAL A 67 -7.67 10.23 -0.60
C VAL A 67 -8.92 9.79 -1.35
N SER A 68 -10.04 10.37 -1.00
CA SER A 68 -11.29 10.19 -1.73
C SER A 68 -12.19 11.41 -1.57
N ASP A 69 -12.87 11.78 -2.66
CA ASP A 69 -13.82 12.91 -2.70
C ASP A 69 -13.23 14.20 -2.09
N GLY A 70 -11.99 14.54 -2.49
CA GLY A 70 -11.29 15.75 -2.03
C GLY A 70 -10.90 15.75 -0.54
N LYS A 71 -10.95 14.60 0.12
CA LYS A 71 -10.60 14.44 1.54
C LYS A 71 -9.43 13.50 1.72
N VAL A 72 -8.56 13.81 2.67
CA VAL A 72 -7.38 13.02 3.05
C VAL A 72 -7.67 12.33 4.37
N TYR A 73 -7.54 11.02 4.40
CA TYR A 73 -7.78 10.16 5.56
C TYR A 73 -6.47 9.61 6.06
N LEU A 74 -6.15 9.82 7.34
CA LEU A 74 -4.92 9.36 7.98
C LEU A 74 -5.22 8.83 9.38
N LEU A 75 -4.50 7.80 9.79
CA LEU A 75 -4.50 7.36 11.18
C LEU A 75 -3.38 8.04 11.96
N ASP A 76 -3.76 8.60 13.10
CA ASP A 76 -2.86 9.06 14.15
C ASP A 76 -2.97 8.13 15.36
N ARG A 77 -2.05 8.22 16.32
CA ARG A 77 -2.09 7.39 17.53
C ARG A 77 -1.49 8.10 18.73
N ASP A 78 -2.22 8.04 19.82
CA ASP A 78 -1.74 8.30 21.16
C ASP A 78 -1.61 6.96 21.91
N GLU A 79 -0.43 6.67 22.48
CA GLU A 79 -0.17 5.39 23.17
C GLU A 79 -1.00 5.21 24.46
N GLN A 80 -1.54 6.27 25.04
CA GLN A 80 -2.38 6.23 26.24
C GLN A 80 -3.87 6.11 25.90
N VAL A 81 -4.27 6.56 24.72
CA VAL A 81 -5.67 6.58 24.27
C VAL A 81 -5.93 5.49 23.24
N GLY A 82 -5.26 5.52 22.12
CA GLY A 82 -5.51 4.62 20.98
C GLY A 82 -5.31 5.32 19.63
N ASP A 83 -5.91 4.76 18.59
CA ASP A 83 -5.83 5.34 17.26
C ASP A 83 -6.93 6.37 17.02
N THR A 84 -6.59 7.36 16.22
CA THR A 84 -7.51 8.42 15.79
C THR A 84 -7.48 8.52 14.27
N LEU A 85 -8.60 8.29 13.62
CA LEU A 85 -8.79 8.67 12.23
C LEU A 85 -8.93 10.19 12.17
N ARG A 86 -8.06 10.84 11.39
CA ARG A 86 -8.13 12.27 11.12
C ARG A 86 -8.41 12.50 9.64
N VAL A 87 -9.33 13.39 9.35
CA VAL A 87 -9.77 13.67 7.99
C VAL A 87 -9.56 15.15 7.68
N PHE A 88 -8.83 15.40 6.60
CA PHE A 88 -8.44 16.75 6.18
C PHE A 88 -9.03 17.07 4.80
N GLU A 89 -9.23 18.33 4.52
CA GLU A 89 -9.53 18.82 3.19
C GLU A 89 -8.27 18.78 2.32
N LEU A 90 -8.32 18.12 1.16
CA LEU A 90 -7.17 17.97 0.25
C LEU A 90 -6.63 19.31 -0.24
N SER A 91 -7.51 20.30 -0.46
CA SER A 91 -7.13 21.59 -1.02
C SER A 91 -6.38 22.50 -0.02
N SER A 92 -6.66 22.40 1.26
CA SER A 92 -6.19 23.33 2.29
C SER A 92 -5.43 22.70 3.46
N GLY A 93 -5.56 21.40 3.66
CA GLY A 93 -5.02 20.71 4.84
C GLY A 93 -5.80 21.00 6.14
N LYS A 94 -6.95 21.69 6.05
CA LYS A 94 -7.81 21.94 7.21
C LYS A 94 -8.40 20.61 7.69
N GLU A 95 -8.28 20.33 8.98
CA GLU A 95 -8.95 19.17 9.59
C GLU A 95 -10.46 19.40 9.59
N LEU A 96 -11.21 18.45 9.03
CA LEU A 96 -12.65 18.49 8.90
C LEU A 96 -13.34 17.81 10.09
N TRP A 97 -12.84 16.64 10.47
CA TRP A 97 -13.32 15.84 11.59
C TRP A 97 -12.32 14.76 11.98
N SER A 98 -12.55 14.14 13.14
CA SER A 98 -11.77 13.01 13.60
C SER A 98 -12.66 11.99 14.33
N PHE A 99 -12.19 10.74 14.39
CA PHE A 99 -12.80 9.66 15.16
C PHE A 99 -11.72 8.92 15.93
N ALA A 100 -11.79 8.93 17.25
CA ALA A 100 -10.89 8.23 18.14
C ALA A 100 -11.58 7.04 18.81
N TYR A 101 -10.82 5.99 19.10
CA TYR A 101 -11.31 4.84 19.88
C TYR A 101 -10.28 4.41 20.92
N ASP A 102 -10.77 3.82 22.01
CA ASP A 102 -9.97 3.39 23.14
C ASP A 102 -9.24 2.08 22.81
N ALA A 103 -7.92 2.18 22.67
CA ALA A 103 -7.02 1.05 22.37
C ALA A 103 -5.60 1.38 22.86
N PRO A 104 -5.38 1.63 24.17
CA PRO A 104 -4.08 2.01 24.69
C PRO A 104 -3.05 0.90 24.50
N GLY A 105 -1.80 1.27 24.32
CA GLY A 105 -0.69 0.34 24.19
C GLY A 105 0.54 0.98 23.57
N LYS A 106 1.70 0.55 24.07
CA LYS A 106 3.00 0.96 23.58
C LYS A 106 3.62 -0.13 22.72
N PHE A 107 4.13 0.26 21.56
CA PHE A 107 4.77 -0.65 20.61
C PHE A 107 6.21 -0.23 20.35
N MET A 108 7.03 -1.17 19.85
CA MET A 108 8.44 -0.92 19.54
C MET A 108 8.66 0.28 18.61
N PHE A 109 7.79 0.44 17.61
CA PHE A 109 7.73 1.62 16.76
C PHE A 109 6.47 2.39 17.14
N ALA A 110 6.60 3.62 17.63
CA ALA A 110 5.47 4.41 18.07
C ALA A 110 4.53 4.77 16.92
N GLY A 111 3.25 4.95 17.21
CA GLY A 111 2.27 5.52 16.31
C GLY A 111 1.41 4.52 15.53
N SER A 112 0.57 5.05 14.65
CA SER A 112 -0.36 4.30 13.79
C SER A 112 0.40 3.50 12.72
N ARG A 113 -0.24 2.40 12.21
CA ARG A 113 0.46 1.45 11.35
C ARG A 113 -0.18 1.24 10.00
N THR A 114 -1.47 1.50 9.88
CA THR A 114 -2.24 1.18 8.69
C THR A 114 -2.69 2.41 7.94
N THR A 115 -2.92 2.25 6.65
CA THR A 115 -3.57 3.25 5.79
C THR A 115 -5.09 2.98 5.83
N PRO A 116 -5.93 4.00 6.03
CA PRO A 116 -7.38 3.84 5.88
C PRO A 116 -7.75 3.35 4.48
N THR A 117 -8.83 2.57 4.38
CA THR A 117 -9.42 2.18 3.09
C THR A 117 -10.77 2.85 2.95
N VAL A 118 -10.95 3.65 1.90
CA VAL A 118 -12.20 4.38 1.63
C VAL A 118 -12.97 3.72 0.49
N ASP A 119 -14.25 3.48 0.69
CA ASP A 119 -15.15 2.94 -0.32
C ASP A 119 -16.52 3.62 -0.23
N GLY A 120 -16.82 4.48 -1.18
CA GLY A 120 -18.05 5.29 -1.19
C GLY A 120 -18.19 6.14 0.07
N GLU A 121 -19.27 5.93 0.81
CA GLU A 121 -19.57 6.68 2.03
C GLU A 121 -18.97 6.04 3.30
N HIS A 122 -18.06 5.08 3.17
CA HIS A 122 -17.45 4.39 4.29
C HIS A 122 -15.93 4.45 4.25
N VAL A 123 -15.33 4.53 5.43
CA VAL A 123 -13.90 4.35 5.64
C VAL A 123 -13.67 3.21 6.63
N TYR A 124 -12.77 2.31 6.26
CA TYR A 124 -12.39 1.14 7.05
C TYR A 124 -11.00 1.37 7.60
N ILE A 125 -10.86 1.22 8.92
CA ILE A 125 -9.58 1.39 9.62
C ILE A 125 -9.26 0.16 10.45
N SER A 126 -7.98 -0.20 10.49
CA SER A 126 -7.46 -1.30 11.29
C SER A 126 -6.42 -0.80 12.27
N GLY A 127 -6.56 -1.15 13.53
CA GLY A 127 -5.65 -0.77 14.61
C GLY A 127 -4.69 -1.88 15.04
N PRO A 128 -3.62 -1.53 15.77
CA PRO A 128 -2.54 -2.46 16.12
C PRO A 128 -2.96 -3.58 17.07
N LEU A 129 -4.08 -3.44 17.79
CA LEU A 129 -4.64 -4.48 18.66
C LEU A 129 -5.65 -5.39 17.95
N GLY A 130 -5.82 -5.22 16.62
CA GLY A 130 -6.74 -5.99 15.80
C GLY A 130 -8.14 -5.37 15.67
N ASP A 131 -8.35 -4.16 16.16
CA ASP A 131 -9.60 -3.44 15.98
C ASP A 131 -9.82 -3.11 14.51
N LEU A 132 -11.01 -3.38 14.00
CA LEU A 132 -11.47 -3.07 12.66
C LEU A 132 -12.79 -2.29 12.76
N TYR A 133 -12.79 -1.06 12.29
CA TYR A 133 -13.98 -0.21 12.25
C TYR A 133 -14.42 0.09 10.83
N ALA A 134 -15.72 0.06 10.58
CA ALA A 134 -16.35 0.75 9.45
C ALA A 134 -17.02 2.03 9.97
N ILE A 135 -16.67 3.16 9.38
CA ILE A 135 -17.14 4.47 9.80
C ILE A 135 -17.83 5.11 8.60
N ASN A 136 -19.05 5.60 8.79
CA ASN A 136 -19.74 6.36 7.75
C ASN A 136 -19.19 7.79 7.69
N THR A 137 -18.69 8.20 6.54
CA THR A 137 -17.99 9.48 6.35
C THR A 137 -18.90 10.71 6.40
N LYS A 138 -20.21 10.53 6.18
CA LYS A 138 -21.22 11.62 6.28
C LYS A 138 -21.67 11.84 7.72
N THR A 139 -21.99 10.75 8.43
CA THR A 139 -22.42 10.85 9.83
C THR A 139 -21.24 10.92 10.80
N GLN A 140 -20.03 10.59 10.34
CA GLN A 140 -18.78 10.55 11.12
C GLN A 140 -18.85 9.60 12.33
N LYS A 141 -19.69 8.58 12.23
CA LYS A 141 -19.93 7.59 13.30
C LYS A 141 -19.60 6.20 12.83
N PRO A 142 -19.14 5.31 13.74
CA PRO A 142 -18.95 3.90 13.42
C PRO A 142 -20.32 3.25 13.07
N VAL A 143 -20.30 2.44 12.02
CA VAL A 143 -21.43 1.59 11.62
C VAL A 143 -21.32 0.24 12.32
N TRP A 144 -20.12 -0.32 12.33
CA TRP A 144 -19.79 -1.55 13.04
C TRP A 144 -18.33 -1.59 13.47
N HIS A 145 -18.03 -2.50 14.42
CA HIS A 145 -16.68 -2.77 14.94
C HIS A 145 -16.50 -4.26 15.14
N LYS A 146 -15.28 -4.75 14.85
CA LYS A 146 -14.80 -6.11 15.14
C LYS A 146 -13.40 -6.03 15.73
N ASN A 147 -12.99 -7.08 16.43
CA ASN A 147 -11.58 -7.27 16.78
C ASN A 147 -11.06 -8.55 16.15
N ILE A 148 -10.42 -8.44 15.00
CA ILE A 148 -9.99 -9.59 14.19
C ILE A 148 -8.95 -10.48 14.87
N TRP A 149 -8.26 -9.98 15.89
CA TRP A 149 -7.30 -10.78 16.66
C TRP A 149 -7.99 -11.60 17.73
N LYS A 150 -8.78 -10.97 18.57
CA LYS A 150 -9.49 -11.62 19.69
C LYS A 150 -10.60 -12.54 19.20
N ASP A 151 -11.37 -12.13 18.22
CA ASP A 151 -12.52 -12.88 17.69
C ASP A 151 -12.12 -14.21 17.04
N PHE A 152 -10.86 -14.34 16.60
CA PHE A 152 -10.30 -15.56 16.01
C PHE A 152 -9.22 -16.22 16.86
N GLY A 153 -9.25 -16.03 18.17
CA GLY A 153 -8.38 -16.75 19.10
C GLY A 153 -6.91 -16.35 19.04
N GLY A 154 -6.63 -15.08 18.72
CA GLY A 154 -5.29 -14.52 18.80
C GLY A 154 -4.77 -14.54 20.23
N GLY A 155 -3.54 -15.02 20.42
CA GLY A 155 -2.80 -15.00 21.68
C GLY A 155 -1.98 -13.72 21.84
N ASP A 156 -0.68 -13.87 22.12
CA ASP A 156 0.25 -12.75 22.15
C ASP A 156 0.31 -12.09 20.77
N LEU A 157 0.29 -10.75 20.76
CA LEU A 157 0.39 -10.00 19.53
C LEU A 157 1.72 -10.25 18.81
N PRO A 158 1.74 -10.24 17.47
CA PRO A 158 2.99 -10.21 16.72
C PRO A 158 3.88 -9.07 17.22
N ARG A 159 5.22 -9.24 17.12
CA ARG A 159 6.20 -8.30 17.66
C ARG A 159 5.94 -6.82 17.33
N TRP A 160 5.43 -6.56 16.14
CA TRP A 160 5.10 -5.21 15.68
C TRP A 160 3.59 -4.96 15.58
N ALA A 161 2.81 -5.76 16.32
CA ALA A 161 1.35 -5.69 16.36
C ALA A 161 0.69 -6.01 15.01
N ILE A 162 -0.60 -5.69 14.85
CA ILE A 162 -1.33 -5.87 13.60
C ILE A 162 -1.08 -4.63 12.71
N VAL A 163 -0.65 -4.87 11.47
CA VAL A 163 -0.29 -3.78 10.52
C VAL A 163 -0.94 -3.96 9.14
N GLN A 164 -1.78 -4.98 8.97
CA GLN A 164 -2.44 -5.24 7.71
C GLN A 164 -3.56 -4.23 7.45
N ASN A 165 -3.63 -3.76 6.21
CA ASN A 165 -4.67 -2.85 5.75
C ASN A 165 -5.90 -3.65 5.30
N PRO A 166 -7.13 -3.16 5.56
CA PRO A 166 -8.34 -3.76 5.03
C PRO A 166 -8.36 -3.69 3.50
N LEU A 167 -8.77 -4.79 2.84
CA LEU A 167 -8.96 -4.86 1.40
C LEU A 167 -10.45 -4.89 1.09
N ILE A 168 -10.91 -4.04 0.16
CA ILE A 168 -12.28 -4.09 -0.34
C ILE A 168 -12.35 -4.88 -1.63
N TYR A 169 -13.29 -5.83 -1.69
CA TYR A 169 -13.60 -6.58 -2.90
C TYR A 169 -15.12 -6.76 -3.04
N GLY A 170 -15.74 -6.04 -3.96
CA GLY A 170 -17.19 -6.03 -4.14
C GLY A 170 -17.92 -5.58 -2.87
N SER A 171 -18.71 -6.48 -2.26
CA SER A 171 -19.40 -6.23 -0.97
C SER A 171 -18.58 -6.63 0.24
N LEU A 172 -17.33 -7.08 0.08
CA LEU A 172 -16.53 -7.65 1.17
C LEU A 172 -15.46 -6.68 1.67
N VAL A 173 -15.23 -6.69 2.99
CA VAL A 173 -13.99 -6.25 3.65
C VAL A 173 -13.19 -7.48 4.02
N VAL A 174 -12.00 -7.63 3.44
CA VAL A 174 -11.11 -8.77 3.66
C VAL A 174 -9.96 -8.34 4.55
N VAL A 175 -9.72 -9.09 5.63
CA VAL A 175 -8.64 -8.89 6.59
C VAL A 175 -8.03 -10.23 6.99
N ALA A 176 -6.81 -10.21 7.54
CA ALA A 176 -6.07 -11.41 7.83
C ALA A 176 -5.71 -11.54 9.33
N PRO A 177 -6.53 -12.24 10.13
CA PRO A 177 -6.18 -12.56 11.50
C PRO A 177 -4.87 -13.33 11.62
N GLN A 178 -4.61 -14.27 10.70
CA GLN A 178 -3.41 -15.13 10.70
C GLN A 178 -3.24 -15.90 12.02
N THR A 179 -4.33 -16.44 12.52
CA THR A 179 -4.37 -17.20 13.78
C THR A 179 -4.57 -18.69 13.54
N SER A 180 -4.56 -19.47 14.62
CA SER A 180 -4.89 -20.90 14.58
C SER A 180 -6.36 -21.20 14.27
N GLN A 181 -7.25 -20.20 14.23
CA GLN A 181 -8.67 -20.38 13.90
C GLN A 181 -9.03 -19.86 12.49
N ALA A 182 -8.26 -18.92 11.95
CA ALA A 182 -8.49 -18.36 10.62
C ALA A 182 -7.21 -17.74 10.06
N GLY A 183 -6.90 -18.00 8.81
CA GLY A 183 -5.84 -17.28 8.08
C GLY A 183 -6.33 -15.92 7.62
N VAL A 184 -7.45 -15.89 6.90
CA VAL A 184 -8.10 -14.71 6.34
C VAL A 184 -9.59 -14.80 6.60
N VAL A 185 -10.24 -13.65 6.78
CA VAL A 185 -11.68 -13.53 6.93
C VAL A 185 -12.25 -12.43 6.07
N ALA A 186 -13.51 -12.55 5.68
CA ALA A 186 -14.26 -11.51 5.01
C ALA A 186 -15.56 -11.21 5.73
N TYR A 187 -15.85 -9.93 5.84
CA TYR A 187 -17.10 -9.42 6.36
C TYR A 187 -17.89 -8.73 5.25
N GLU A 188 -19.20 -8.77 5.32
CA GLU A 188 -20.04 -7.87 4.54
C GLU A 188 -19.72 -6.43 4.97
N LYS A 189 -19.37 -5.58 4.00
CA LYS A 189 -18.76 -4.29 4.27
C LYS A 189 -19.68 -3.27 4.96
N LEU A 190 -20.99 -3.36 4.77
CA LEU A 190 -21.95 -2.42 5.35
C LEU A 190 -22.47 -2.86 6.73
N THR A 191 -22.57 -4.18 6.98
CA THR A 191 -23.15 -4.73 8.21
C THR A 191 -22.11 -5.26 9.19
N GLY A 192 -20.92 -5.65 8.71
CA GLY A 192 -19.90 -6.35 9.47
C GLY A 192 -20.27 -7.81 9.78
N GLU A 193 -21.25 -8.39 9.11
CA GLU A 193 -21.54 -9.82 9.21
C GLU A 193 -20.42 -10.64 8.60
N LEU A 194 -20.04 -11.72 9.27
CA LEU A 194 -18.99 -12.63 8.79
C LEU A 194 -19.52 -13.44 7.61
N GLU A 195 -18.98 -13.23 6.43
CA GLU A 195 -19.36 -13.96 5.21
C GLU A 195 -18.60 -15.28 5.09
N TRP A 196 -17.29 -15.25 5.30
CA TRP A 196 -16.47 -16.45 5.29
C TRP A 196 -15.18 -16.29 6.11
N LYS A 197 -14.60 -17.41 6.50
CA LYS A 197 -13.24 -17.52 7.03
C LYS A 197 -12.50 -18.66 6.35
N SER A 198 -11.23 -18.45 6.06
CA SER A 198 -10.36 -19.52 5.58
C SER A 198 -9.96 -20.46 6.71
N ALA A 199 -9.49 -21.65 6.37
CA ALA A 199 -8.70 -22.46 7.27
C ALA A 199 -7.42 -21.69 7.73
N PRO A 200 -6.81 -22.07 8.86
CA PRO A 200 -5.47 -21.59 9.22
C PRO A 200 -4.46 -21.82 8.09
N LEU A 201 -3.56 -20.87 7.88
CA LEU A 201 -2.49 -20.96 6.89
C LEU A 201 -1.18 -21.37 7.58
N SER A 202 -0.31 -22.09 6.86
CA SER A 202 0.99 -22.50 7.40
C SER A 202 1.91 -21.30 7.58
N GLY A 203 2.53 -21.17 8.74
CA GLY A 203 3.45 -20.09 9.12
C GLY A 203 3.00 -19.33 10.36
N MET A 204 3.70 -18.25 10.63
CA MET A 204 3.37 -17.30 11.70
C MET A 204 2.65 -16.08 11.13
N ALA A 205 1.99 -15.31 12.00
CA ALA A 205 1.47 -14.02 11.61
C ALA A 205 2.60 -13.12 11.08
N GLY A 206 2.41 -12.65 9.86
CA GLY A 206 3.29 -11.70 9.17
C GLY A 206 2.67 -10.30 9.13
N TYR A 207 3.20 -9.47 8.26
CA TYR A 207 2.82 -8.05 8.17
C TYR A 207 2.30 -7.66 6.79
N VAL A 208 2.16 -8.63 5.90
CA VAL A 208 1.63 -8.44 4.54
C VAL A 208 0.13 -8.24 4.60
N SER A 209 -0.37 -7.18 3.96
CA SER A 209 -1.80 -6.99 3.76
C SER A 209 -2.33 -7.94 2.69
N PRO A 210 -3.58 -8.42 2.80
CA PRO A 210 -4.23 -9.15 1.71
C PRO A 210 -4.13 -8.37 0.40
N SER A 211 -3.87 -9.05 -0.72
CA SER A 211 -3.77 -8.44 -2.03
C SER A 211 -4.46 -9.29 -3.09
N ILE A 212 -4.80 -8.68 -4.23
CA ILE A 212 -5.44 -9.36 -5.35
C ILE A 212 -4.46 -9.44 -6.51
N VAL A 213 -4.40 -10.61 -7.14
CA VAL A 213 -3.65 -10.84 -8.37
C VAL A 213 -4.51 -11.55 -9.41
N LYS A 214 -4.22 -11.37 -10.70
CA LYS A 214 -4.93 -12.06 -11.78
C LYS A 214 -4.19 -13.30 -12.24
N ILE A 215 -4.86 -14.45 -12.16
CA ILE A 215 -4.34 -15.74 -12.62
C ILE A 215 -5.32 -16.35 -13.61
N GLY A 216 -4.91 -16.47 -14.87
CA GLY A 216 -5.79 -17.00 -15.92
C GLY A 216 -7.07 -16.18 -16.14
N GLY A 217 -7.06 -14.89 -15.82
CA GLY A 217 -8.22 -13.99 -15.89
C GLY A 217 -9.10 -13.98 -14.63
N GLU A 218 -8.83 -14.84 -13.65
CA GLU A 218 -9.56 -14.92 -12.38
C GLU A 218 -8.82 -14.13 -11.29
N ASP A 219 -9.56 -13.45 -10.40
CA ASP A 219 -8.99 -12.75 -9.27
C ASP A 219 -8.71 -13.73 -8.13
N HIS A 220 -7.48 -13.77 -7.66
CA HIS A 220 -7.05 -14.54 -6.50
C HIS A 220 -6.64 -13.62 -5.36
N LEU A 221 -7.14 -13.91 -4.18
CA LEU A 221 -6.63 -13.31 -2.95
C LEU A 221 -5.28 -13.94 -2.62
N VAL A 222 -4.24 -13.12 -2.42
CA VAL A 222 -2.93 -13.62 -2.01
C VAL A 222 -2.60 -13.21 -0.60
N MET A 223 -2.14 -14.17 0.19
CA MET A 223 -1.74 -13.99 1.57
C MET A 223 -0.38 -14.64 1.84
N VAL A 224 0.52 -13.89 2.49
CA VAL A 224 1.86 -14.34 2.84
C VAL A 224 1.98 -14.51 4.34
N MET A 225 2.40 -15.69 4.77
CA MET A 225 2.66 -16.03 6.16
C MET A 225 4.16 -15.97 6.46
N ALA A 226 4.52 -15.46 7.63
CA ALA A 226 5.91 -15.40 8.07
C ALA A 226 6.47 -16.81 8.35
N SER A 227 7.77 -16.99 8.11
CA SER A 227 8.45 -18.22 8.50
C SER A 227 8.76 -18.28 9.99
N VAL A 228 8.76 -19.48 10.53
CA VAL A 228 9.33 -19.79 11.85
C VAL A 228 10.85 -19.87 11.72
N GLY A 229 11.58 -19.23 12.63
CA GLY A 229 13.05 -19.18 12.57
C GLY A 229 13.60 -18.20 11.55
N ARG A 230 14.91 -18.19 11.36
CA ARG A 230 15.62 -17.25 10.49
C ARG A 230 16.75 -17.94 9.72
N GLY A 231 17.13 -17.35 8.59
CA GLY A 231 18.21 -17.84 7.75
C GLY A 231 17.96 -19.27 7.29
N ARG A 232 18.95 -20.14 7.41
CA ARG A 232 18.86 -21.55 6.97
C ARG A 232 17.88 -22.40 7.79
N ASN A 233 17.48 -21.94 8.97
CA ASN A 233 16.50 -22.61 9.84
C ASN A 233 15.08 -22.07 9.65
N ALA A 234 14.86 -21.15 8.73
CA ALA A 234 13.55 -20.63 8.39
C ALA A 234 12.71 -21.72 7.72
N LYS A 235 11.48 -21.94 8.21
CA LYS A 235 10.56 -22.96 7.70
C LYS A 235 9.11 -22.55 7.94
N ASP A 236 8.21 -23.33 7.39
CA ASP A 236 6.75 -23.25 7.58
C ASP A 236 6.10 -21.95 7.07
N GLY A 237 6.86 -20.97 6.58
CA GLY A 237 6.33 -19.80 5.88
C GLY A 237 5.65 -20.20 4.56
N SER A 238 4.59 -19.51 4.17
CA SER A 238 3.84 -19.83 2.98
C SER A 238 3.30 -18.61 2.25
N VAL A 239 3.14 -18.76 0.94
CA VAL A 239 2.39 -17.84 0.07
C VAL A 239 1.18 -18.59 -0.43
N ASN A 240 0.00 -18.06 -0.20
CA ASN A 240 -1.25 -18.77 -0.46
C ASN A 240 -2.13 -17.94 -1.39
N GLY A 241 -2.67 -18.58 -2.41
CA GLY A 241 -3.76 -18.03 -3.20
C GLY A 241 -5.08 -18.60 -2.74
N LEU A 242 -6.04 -17.73 -2.48
CA LEU A 242 -7.37 -18.10 -2.01
C LEU A 242 -8.45 -17.59 -2.98
N ASP A 243 -9.55 -18.30 -3.01
CA ASP A 243 -10.77 -17.84 -3.65
C ASP A 243 -11.39 -16.68 -2.87
N LEU A 244 -11.63 -15.56 -3.52
CA LEU A 244 -12.12 -14.32 -2.91
C LEU A 244 -13.56 -14.42 -2.37
N ARG A 245 -14.35 -15.39 -2.85
CA ARG A 245 -15.76 -15.54 -2.49
C ARG A 245 -15.98 -16.52 -1.34
N SER A 246 -15.04 -17.44 -1.13
CA SER A 246 -15.20 -18.53 -0.16
C SER A 246 -14.06 -18.65 0.85
N GLY A 247 -12.94 -17.97 0.62
CA GLY A 247 -11.73 -18.14 1.44
C GLY A 247 -11.04 -19.49 1.28
N LYS A 248 -11.46 -20.33 0.31
CA LYS A 248 -10.83 -21.63 0.04
C LYS A 248 -9.44 -21.43 -0.52
N VAL A 249 -8.43 -22.13 0.03
CA VAL A 249 -7.07 -22.15 -0.51
C VAL A 249 -7.08 -22.87 -1.86
N LEU A 250 -6.59 -22.21 -2.89
CA LEU A 250 -6.50 -22.70 -4.26
C LEU A 250 -5.11 -23.25 -4.57
N TRP A 251 -4.07 -22.60 -4.05
CA TRP A 251 -2.68 -22.99 -4.22
C TRP A 251 -1.83 -22.48 -3.07
N THR A 252 -0.69 -23.13 -2.84
CA THR A 252 0.29 -22.75 -1.82
C THR A 252 1.71 -22.91 -2.36
N TYR A 253 2.59 -21.98 -2.01
CA TYR A 253 4.01 -22.03 -2.30
C TYR A 253 4.81 -21.84 -1.02
N THR A 254 5.76 -22.75 -0.75
CA THR A 254 6.50 -22.82 0.52
C THR A 254 8.03 -22.73 0.39
N ASN A 255 8.55 -22.67 -0.83
CA ASN A 255 10.01 -22.68 -1.01
C ASN A 255 10.68 -21.33 -0.71
N TRP A 256 9.95 -20.22 -0.63
CA TRP A 256 10.48 -18.93 -0.18
C TRP A 256 10.14 -18.71 1.28
N GLN A 257 11.14 -18.31 2.08
CA GLN A 257 11.00 -18.16 3.52
C GLN A 257 11.42 -16.76 3.93
N CYS A 258 10.55 -16.05 4.66
CA CYS A 258 10.82 -14.72 5.20
C CYS A 258 10.28 -14.62 6.63
N PRO A 259 11.15 -14.34 7.63
CA PRO A 259 10.69 -14.24 9.02
C PRO A 259 9.85 -12.97 9.28
N ILE A 260 9.94 -11.99 8.41
CA ILE A 260 9.29 -10.69 8.57
C ILE A 260 8.86 -10.19 7.17
N PRO A 261 7.87 -10.85 6.54
CA PRO A 261 7.34 -10.39 5.28
C PRO A 261 6.44 -9.16 5.51
N VAL A 262 6.66 -8.09 4.73
CA VAL A 262 5.89 -6.85 4.78
C VAL A 262 5.30 -6.49 3.41
N PRO A 263 6.08 -6.50 2.31
CA PRO A 263 5.57 -6.13 0.99
C PRO A 263 4.55 -7.14 0.46
N GLN A 264 3.53 -6.63 -0.20
CA GLN A 264 2.60 -7.45 -0.97
C GLN A 264 3.31 -8.08 -2.17
N PRO A 265 2.92 -9.29 -2.60
CA PRO A 265 3.33 -9.85 -3.88
C PRO A 265 2.94 -8.95 -5.04
N VAL A 266 3.81 -8.84 -6.05
CA VAL A 266 3.58 -8.03 -7.23
C VAL A 266 3.09 -8.92 -8.38
N ASP A 267 1.93 -8.58 -8.95
CA ASP A 267 1.45 -9.19 -10.20
C ASP A 267 2.37 -8.76 -11.35
N ALA A 268 3.11 -9.71 -11.90
CA ALA A 268 4.00 -9.51 -13.04
C ALA A 268 3.38 -9.96 -14.38
N GLY A 269 2.08 -10.20 -14.39
CA GLY A 269 1.31 -10.62 -15.55
C GLY A 269 1.51 -12.08 -15.95
N ASN A 270 0.54 -12.62 -16.69
CA ASN A 270 0.57 -13.99 -17.18
C ASN A 270 0.71 -15.04 -16.06
N GLY A 271 0.10 -14.81 -14.89
CA GLY A 271 0.16 -15.67 -13.72
C GLY A 271 1.49 -15.65 -12.99
N ARG A 272 2.40 -14.72 -13.31
CA ARG A 272 3.68 -14.54 -12.61
C ARG A 272 3.51 -13.60 -11.43
N LEU A 273 4.10 -13.97 -10.31
CA LEU A 273 4.08 -13.25 -9.06
C LEU A 273 5.50 -13.08 -8.52
N LEU A 274 5.91 -11.85 -8.30
CA LEU A 274 7.14 -11.55 -7.56
C LEU A 274 6.82 -11.48 -6.07
N ILE A 275 7.45 -12.34 -5.30
CA ILE A 275 7.38 -12.40 -3.85
C ILE A 275 8.69 -11.89 -3.30
N THR A 276 8.66 -11.00 -2.31
CA THR A 276 9.85 -10.31 -1.86
C THR A 276 9.82 -10.00 -0.36
N GLY A 277 10.99 -9.83 0.22
CA GLY A 277 11.14 -9.45 1.62
C GLY A 277 12.52 -8.87 1.92
N GLY A 278 12.58 -8.06 2.97
CA GLY A 278 13.81 -7.60 3.59
C GLY A 278 14.51 -8.73 4.38
N TYR A 279 15.41 -8.36 5.28
CA TYR A 279 16.08 -9.28 6.20
C TYR A 279 16.82 -10.44 5.49
N SER A 280 17.39 -10.18 4.33
CA SER A 280 18.07 -11.17 3.49
C SER A 280 17.16 -12.28 2.94
N ALA A 281 15.85 -12.10 2.94
CA ALA A 281 14.93 -13.05 2.30
C ALA A 281 15.03 -12.99 0.76
N GLY A 282 15.36 -11.81 0.23
CA GLY A 282 15.44 -11.62 -1.22
C GLY A 282 14.08 -11.77 -1.89
N THR A 283 14.07 -12.24 -3.11
CA THR A 283 12.87 -12.42 -3.92
C THR A 283 12.77 -13.81 -4.52
N ALA A 284 11.52 -14.22 -4.81
CA ALA A 284 11.21 -15.36 -5.67
C ALA A 284 10.20 -14.93 -6.73
N MET A 285 10.39 -15.38 -7.96
CA MET A 285 9.36 -15.30 -9.00
C MET A 285 8.71 -16.66 -9.14
N ILE A 286 7.41 -16.71 -8.98
CA ILE A 286 6.61 -17.92 -9.23
C ILE A 286 5.65 -17.70 -10.40
N LYS A 287 5.26 -18.79 -11.04
CA LYS A 287 4.16 -18.82 -12.00
C LYS A 287 3.08 -19.74 -11.47
N VAL A 288 1.85 -19.23 -11.45
CA VAL A 288 0.66 -19.98 -11.08
C VAL A 288 -0.21 -20.17 -12.31
N GLU A 289 -0.61 -21.40 -12.57
CA GLU A 289 -1.40 -21.76 -13.76
C GLU A 289 -2.55 -22.68 -13.40
N LYS A 290 -3.72 -22.42 -13.97
CA LYS A 290 -4.88 -23.32 -13.87
C LYS A 290 -4.65 -24.55 -14.74
N LYS A 291 -4.82 -25.74 -14.18
CA LYS A 291 -4.70 -27.02 -14.87
C LYS A 291 -6.01 -27.43 -15.50
N GLY A 292 -5.98 -28.42 -16.38
CA GLY A 292 -7.15 -28.95 -17.06
C GLY A 292 -8.21 -29.58 -16.14
N ASP A 293 -7.83 -30.00 -14.93
CA ASP A 293 -8.70 -30.52 -13.88
C ASP A 293 -9.30 -29.42 -12.96
N GLY A 294 -8.99 -28.15 -13.25
CA GLY A 294 -9.44 -27.00 -12.47
C GLY A 294 -8.59 -26.68 -11.26
N SER A 295 -7.61 -27.50 -10.90
CA SER A 295 -6.63 -27.20 -9.86
C SER A 295 -5.58 -26.17 -10.33
N TYR A 296 -4.76 -25.65 -9.41
CA TYR A 296 -3.69 -24.72 -9.75
C TYR A 296 -2.33 -25.36 -9.48
N GLY A 297 -1.40 -25.16 -10.43
CA GLY A 297 0.01 -25.52 -10.29
C GLY A 297 0.84 -24.30 -10.00
N VAL A 298 1.86 -24.45 -9.17
CA VAL A 298 2.84 -23.41 -8.88
C VAL A 298 4.22 -23.85 -9.33
N THR A 299 4.89 -23.04 -10.15
CA THR A 299 6.26 -23.28 -10.63
C THR A 299 7.13 -22.13 -10.16
N GLU A 300 8.25 -22.42 -9.49
CA GLU A 300 9.30 -21.45 -9.19
C GLU A 300 10.10 -21.16 -10.45
N LEU A 301 10.16 -19.89 -10.86
CA LEU A 301 10.92 -19.49 -12.05
C LEU A 301 12.36 -19.13 -11.67
N PHE A 302 12.55 -18.39 -10.59
CA PHE A 302 13.86 -18.08 -10.02
C PHE A 302 13.74 -17.61 -8.57
N LYS A 303 14.88 -17.62 -7.87
CA LYS A 303 15.13 -16.89 -6.62
C LYS A 303 16.33 -15.98 -6.79
N ASN A 304 16.29 -14.80 -6.18
CA ASN A 304 17.41 -13.87 -6.14
C ASN A 304 17.55 -13.24 -4.75
N PRO A 305 18.64 -13.53 -4.00
CA PRO A 305 18.88 -12.93 -2.70
C PRO A 305 19.37 -11.48 -2.78
N ASP A 306 19.82 -11.01 -3.96
CA ASP A 306 20.41 -9.70 -4.16
C ASP A 306 19.40 -8.63 -4.60
N PHE A 307 18.12 -9.00 -4.69
CA PHE A 307 17.01 -8.07 -4.89
C PHE A 307 15.91 -8.37 -3.88
N GLY A 308 15.33 -7.34 -3.29
CA GLY A 308 14.21 -7.48 -2.36
C GLY A 308 13.48 -6.17 -2.18
N ALA A 309 12.57 -6.17 -1.23
CA ALA A 309 11.90 -4.99 -0.75
C ALA A 309 11.70 -5.14 0.75
N HIS A 310 11.84 -4.04 1.52
CA HIS A 310 11.74 -4.12 2.97
C HIS A 310 10.34 -3.82 3.49
N THR A 311 9.77 -2.72 3.04
CA THR A 311 8.48 -2.20 3.55
C THR A 311 7.41 -2.07 2.47
N HIS A 312 7.79 -1.73 1.25
CA HIS A 312 6.86 -1.51 0.14
C HIS A 312 7.11 -2.50 -1.00
N PRO A 313 6.07 -2.87 -1.75
CA PRO A 313 6.25 -3.74 -2.91
C PRO A 313 7.11 -3.06 -3.98
N PRO A 314 7.91 -3.81 -4.74
CA PRO A 314 8.57 -3.30 -5.92
C PRO A 314 7.58 -2.75 -6.94
N ILE A 315 7.97 -1.70 -7.64
CA ILE A 315 7.20 -1.16 -8.76
C ILE A 315 7.68 -1.82 -10.05
N LEU A 316 6.75 -2.41 -10.78
CA LEU A 316 7.00 -2.92 -12.13
C LEU A 316 6.81 -1.80 -13.16
N HIS A 317 7.84 -1.54 -13.97
CA HIS A 317 7.77 -0.64 -15.11
C HIS A 317 8.44 -1.28 -16.32
N GLY A 318 7.67 -1.48 -17.39
CA GLY A 318 8.12 -2.27 -18.53
C GLY A 318 8.43 -3.72 -18.11
N ASP A 319 9.66 -4.12 -18.30
CA ASP A 319 10.19 -5.44 -17.93
C ASP A 319 11.19 -5.39 -16.75
N HIS A 320 11.12 -4.33 -15.93
CA HIS A 320 12.01 -4.14 -14.78
C HIS A 320 11.24 -3.81 -13.50
N PHE A 321 11.75 -4.32 -12.37
CA PHE A 321 11.31 -4.00 -11.02
C PHE A 321 12.24 -2.99 -10.38
N TYR A 322 11.68 -2.02 -9.67
CA TYR A 322 12.39 -1.00 -8.90
C TYR A 322 11.95 -1.08 -7.44
N SER A 323 12.90 -1.14 -6.52
CA SER A 323 12.61 -1.35 -5.09
C SER A 323 13.63 -0.70 -4.18
N HIS A 324 13.19 -0.26 -3.00
CA HIS A 324 14.06 0.05 -1.87
C HIS A 324 14.43 -1.25 -1.18
N TYR A 325 15.70 -1.64 -1.24
CA TYR A 325 16.16 -2.87 -0.62
C TYR A 325 17.14 -2.61 0.52
N THR A 326 16.76 -3.04 1.71
CA THR A 326 17.62 -3.04 2.88
C THR A 326 17.70 -4.43 3.48
N ILE A 327 18.91 -4.85 3.81
CA ILE A 327 19.17 -6.02 4.64
C ILE A 327 19.77 -5.53 5.96
N ASN A 328 19.14 -5.86 7.08
CA ASN A 328 19.45 -5.48 8.47
C ASN A 328 20.49 -4.36 8.71
N GLU A 329 21.77 -4.64 8.42
CA GLU A 329 22.92 -3.77 8.70
C GLU A 329 23.41 -3.02 7.45
N ARG A 330 22.85 -3.32 6.27
CA ARG A 330 23.24 -2.75 4.99
C ARG A 330 22.00 -2.30 4.21
N SER A 331 22.05 -1.11 3.65
CA SER A 331 21.11 -0.69 2.62
C SER A 331 21.74 -0.87 1.24
N ASP A 332 21.06 -1.58 0.36
CA ASP A 332 21.40 -1.68 -1.06
C ASP A 332 20.83 -0.48 -1.85
N GLY A 333 20.08 0.38 -1.18
CA GLY A 333 19.52 1.58 -1.77
C GLY A 333 18.32 1.32 -2.66
N LEU A 334 18.19 2.10 -3.72
CA LEU A 334 17.24 1.81 -4.80
C LEU A 334 17.90 0.80 -5.75
N VAL A 335 17.18 -0.25 -6.08
CA VAL A 335 17.68 -1.39 -6.86
C VAL A 335 16.78 -1.62 -8.06
N ALA A 336 17.36 -1.87 -9.23
CA ALA A 336 16.65 -2.32 -10.43
C ALA A 336 16.97 -3.77 -10.75
N MET A 337 15.95 -4.55 -11.10
CA MET A 337 16.06 -5.95 -11.53
C MET A 337 15.18 -6.17 -12.76
N SER A 338 15.69 -6.89 -13.76
CA SER A 338 14.89 -7.29 -14.91
C SER A 338 13.91 -8.42 -14.58
N MET A 339 12.93 -8.63 -15.46
CA MET A 339 11.87 -9.64 -15.31
C MET A 339 12.41 -11.08 -15.20
N ASP A 340 13.61 -11.34 -15.69
CA ASP A 340 14.32 -12.63 -15.59
C ASP A 340 15.16 -12.79 -14.31
N GLY A 341 15.09 -11.82 -13.41
CA GLY A 341 15.71 -11.88 -12.08
C GLY A 341 17.14 -11.36 -12.02
N GLN A 342 17.66 -10.67 -13.06
CA GLN A 342 19.01 -10.13 -13.03
C GLN A 342 19.01 -8.71 -12.42
N VAL A 343 19.77 -8.51 -11.35
CA VAL A 343 20.01 -7.16 -10.80
C VAL A 343 20.84 -6.37 -11.82
N LYS A 344 20.34 -5.20 -12.20
CA LYS A 344 20.96 -4.32 -13.18
C LYS A 344 21.87 -3.29 -12.53
N TRP A 345 21.39 -2.67 -11.44
CA TRP A 345 22.15 -1.70 -10.67
C TRP A 345 21.56 -1.53 -9.26
N LYS A 346 22.38 -0.95 -8.37
CA LYS A 346 22.04 -0.54 -7.00
C LYS A 346 22.61 0.86 -6.78
N THR A 347 21.93 1.68 -5.99
CA THR A 347 22.50 2.97 -5.56
C THR A 347 23.40 2.82 -4.32
N ASP A 348 23.26 1.72 -3.59
CA ASP A 348 23.92 1.47 -2.31
C ASP A 348 23.70 2.64 -1.35
N GLN A 349 24.76 3.35 -0.97
CA GLN A 349 24.69 4.50 -0.08
C GLN A 349 24.76 5.87 -0.81
N GLN A 350 24.75 5.88 -2.14
CA GLN A 350 24.94 7.11 -2.94
C GLN A 350 23.96 7.23 -4.11
N PRO A 351 22.76 7.78 -3.87
CA PRO A 351 22.19 8.18 -2.57
C PRO A 351 21.66 7.00 -1.76
N PRO A 352 21.57 7.13 -0.44
CA PRO A 352 20.91 6.11 0.38
C PRO A 352 19.41 6.13 0.13
N PHE A 353 18.83 4.95 -0.01
CA PHE A 353 17.39 4.72 0.07
C PHE A 353 17.17 3.62 1.10
N VAL A 354 16.37 3.89 2.12
CA VAL A 354 16.19 2.93 3.22
C VAL A 354 14.86 2.20 3.09
N ARG A 355 13.76 2.83 3.49
CA ARG A 355 12.42 2.21 3.55
C ARG A 355 11.32 3.13 3.05
N GLY A 356 11.67 4.09 2.21
CA GLY A 356 10.72 5.07 1.67
C GLY A 356 9.68 4.47 0.75
N GLY A 357 8.59 5.22 0.54
CA GLY A 357 7.55 4.87 -0.42
C GLY A 357 7.90 5.35 -1.83
N SER A 358 7.29 4.71 -2.83
CA SER A 358 7.40 5.12 -4.24
C SER A 358 6.06 5.06 -4.96
N ILE A 359 5.89 5.95 -5.95
CA ILE A 359 4.78 5.94 -6.91
C ILE A 359 5.33 6.09 -8.32
N LEU A 360 4.80 5.31 -9.25
CA LEU A 360 5.04 5.46 -10.68
C LEU A 360 3.89 6.25 -11.30
N ALA A 361 4.21 7.36 -11.95
CA ALA A 361 3.26 8.13 -12.73
C ALA A 361 3.94 8.70 -13.97
N GLU A 362 3.26 8.70 -15.10
CA GLU A 362 3.76 9.23 -16.39
C GLU A 362 5.18 8.71 -16.76
N GLY A 363 5.48 7.46 -16.39
CA GLY A 363 6.78 6.83 -16.61
C GLY A 363 7.92 7.37 -15.73
N LEU A 364 7.60 8.08 -14.64
CA LEU A 364 8.55 8.57 -13.64
C LEU A 364 8.24 8.01 -12.25
N LEU A 365 9.29 7.80 -11.46
CA LEU A 365 9.16 7.42 -10.05
C LEU A 365 9.29 8.66 -9.17
N LEU A 366 8.27 8.91 -8.35
CA LEU A 366 8.35 9.75 -7.17
C LEU A 366 8.71 8.84 -6.00
N ALA A 367 9.90 9.00 -5.42
CA ALA A 367 10.42 8.10 -4.39
C ALA A 367 10.99 8.88 -3.21
N THR A 368 10.56 8.57 -1.99
CA THR A 368 11.22 9.08 -0.78
C THR A 368 12.38 8.18 -0.39
N ASP A 369 13.43 8.73 0.21
CA ASP A 369 14.58 7.94 0.67
C ASP A 369 14.33 7.19 2.00
N GLY A 370 13.17 7.46 2.63
CA GLY A 370 12.82 6.91 3.94
C GLY A 370 13.36 7.72 5.12
N ASP A 371 14.02 8.84 4.86
CA ASP A 371 14.48 9.83 5.84
C ASP A 371 13.90 11.21 5.51
N THR A 372 14.59 12.02 4.70
CA THR A 372 14.20 13.43 4.50
C THR A 372 13.85 13.80 3.07
N LYS A 373 14.34 13.07 2.08
CA LYS A 373 14.32 13.50 0.67
C LYS A 373 13.26 12.79 -0.16
N LEU A 374 12.70 13.59 -1.08
CA LEU A 374 11.94 13.11 -2.22
C LEU A 374 12.82 13.20 -3.47
N TYR A 375 12.77 12.18 -4.29
CA TYR A 375 13.43 12.08 -5.59
C TYR A 375 12.39 11.94 -6.70
N LEU A 376 12.66 12.57 -7.83
CA LEU A 376 12.03 12.27 -9.11
C LEU A 376 13.06 11.49 -9.92
N VAL A 377 12.74 10.25 -10.27
CA VAL A 377 13.66 9.34 -10.95
C VAL A 377 13.05 8.90 -12.28
N GLU A 378 13.83 8.95 -13.35
CA GLU A 378 13.48 8.30 -14.60
C GLU A 378 13.85 6.82 -14.49
N PRO A 379 12.88 5.87 -14.51
CA PRO A 379 13.17 4.45 -14.51
C PRO A 379 14.05 4.11 -15.72
N ASN A 380 15.24 3.62 -15.44
CA ASN A 380 16.22 3.28 -16.47
C ASN A 380 16.84 1.92 -16.15
N PRO A 381 16.87 0.98 -17.11
CA PRO A 381 17.40 -0.36 -16.86
C PRO A 381 18.92 -0.40 -16.69
N SER A 382 19.64 0.64 -17.13
CA SER A 382 21.11 0.64 -17.17
C SER A 382 21.76 1.38 -16.02
N ALA A 383 21.06 2.36 -15.41
CA ALA A 383 21.63 3.17 -14.34
C ALA A 383 20.54 3.92 -13.54
N PHE A 384 20.86 4.31 -12.31
CA PHE A 384 20.08 5.27 -11.54
C PHE A 384 20.10 6.65 -12.23
N LYS A 385 18.92 7.19 -12.55
CA LYS A 385 18.79 8.46 -13.29
C LYS A 385 17.85 9.43 -12.56
N PRO A 386 18.33 10.13 -11.53
CA PRO A 386 17.55 11.15 -10.86
C PRO A 386 17.41 12.40 -11.75
N LEU A 387 16.20 12.93 -11.83
CA LEU A 387 15.90 14.19 -12.54
C LEU A 387 15.88 15.37 -11.57
N ALA A 388 15.38 15.15 -10.35
CA ALA A 388 15.33 16.15 -9.29
C ALA A 388 15.36 15.47 -7.92
N SER A 389 15.78 16.21 -6.88
CA SER A 389 15.64 15.79 -5.49
C SER A 389 15.56 17.01 -4.57
N ALA A 390 14.84 16.87 -3.45
CA ALA A 390 14.72 17.93 -2.44
C ALA A 390 14.46 17.35 -1.05
N VAL A 391 14.83 18.08 -0.02
CA VAL A 391 14.41 17.81 1.35
C VAL A 391 12.95 18.25 1.50
N VAL A 392 12.07 17.32 1.84
CA VAL A 392 10.62 17.59 1.98
C VAL A 392 10.09 17.27 3.37
N LEU A 393 10.78 16.43 4.15
CA LEU A 393 10.38 16.01 5.49
C LEU A 393 11.48 16.30 6.50
N GLU A 394 11.12 16.37 7.79
CA GLU A 394 12.08 16.33 8.88
C GLU A 394 12.74 14.95 8.96
N LYS A 395 13.95 14.91 9.53
CA LYS A 395 14.68 13.66 9.76
C LYS A 395 13.88 12.70 10.63
N GLY A 396 13.77 11.44 10.19
CA GLY A 396 13.05 10.40 10.93
C GLY A 396 12.81 9.14 10.11
N ASP A 397 12.14 8.18 10.73
CA ASP A 397 11.69 6.94 10.07
C ASP A 397 10.46 7.21 9.19
N ASN A 398 10.67 7.88 8.06
CA ASN A 398 9.62 8.34 7.15
C ASN A 398 9.27 7.26 6.11
N TRP A 399 8.67 6.16 6.57
CA TRP A 399 8.42 4.96 5.78
C TRP A 399 6.98 4.83 5.27
N ALA A 400 6.14 5.83 5.52
CA ALA A 400 4.74 5.79 5.10
C ALA A 400 4.61 5.71 3.57
N PRO A 401 3.63 4.94 3.04
CA PRO A 401 3.26 5.01 1.63
C PRO A 401 2.85 6.43 1.22
N LEU A 402 3.09 6.74 -0.04
CA LEU A 402 2.70 8.00 -0.66
C LEU A 402 1.27 7.93 -1.23
N ALA A 403 0.66 9.09 -1.46
CA ALA A 403 -0.55 9.20 -2.29
C ALA A 403 -0.39 10.33 -3.31
N LEU A 404 -0.87 10.10 -4.54
CA LEU A 404 -0.79 11.07 -5.63
C LEU A 404 -2.18 11.26 -6.24
N VAL A 405 -2.72 12.47 -6.11
CA VAL A 405 -4.04 12.84 -6.59
C VAL A 405 -4.01 14.28 -7.11
N ASP A 406 -4.51 14.53 -8.31
CA ASP A 406 -4.72 15.87 -8.84
C ASP A 406 -3.43 16.72 -8.86
N GLY A 407 -2.31 16.11 -9.24
CA GLY A 407 -0.99 16.74 -9.23
C GLY A 407 -0.42 17.02 -7.85
N LYS A 408 -1.09 16.56 -6.79
CA LYS A 408 -0.72 16.74 -5.38
C LYS A 408 -0.15 15.44 -4.84
N LEU A 409 1.08 15.48 -4.35
CA LEU A 409 1.72 14.38 -3.66
C LEU A 409 1.60 14.59 -2.14
N LEU A 410 1.01 13.63 -1.47
CA LEU A 410 0.95 13.60 -0.02
C LEU A 410 2.11 12.76 0.52
N VAL A 411 2.90 13.36 1.39
CA VAL A 411 4.02 12.73 2.08
C VAL A 411 3.82 12.85 3.59
N ARG A 412 4.00 11.74 4.31
CA ARG A 412 3.87 11.70 5.77
C ARG A 412 5.21 11.47 6.42
N GLY A 413 5.59 12.37 7.33
CA GLY A 413 6.67 12.22 8.29
C GLY A 413 6.16 11.76 9.67
N GLN A 414 7.06 11.74 10.66
CA GLN A 414 6.74 11.32 12.03
C GLN A 414 6.00 12.39 12.84
N LYS A 415 5.94 13.65 12.35
CA LYS A 415 5.30 14.77 13.05
C LYS A 415 4.35 15.58 12.17
N GLU A 416 4.31 15.28 10.88
CA GLU A 416 3.58 16.09 9.90
C GLU A 416 3.13 15.27 8.70
N VAL A 417 2.12 15.77 8.02
CA VAL A 417 1.80 15.41 6.64
C VAL A 417 1.88 16.67 5.79
N LYS A 418 2.51 16.57 4.63
CA LYS A 418 2.63 17.66 3.64
C LYS A 418 1.95 17.30 2.35
N CYS A 419 1.34 18.29 1.73
CA CYS A 419 0.83 18.24 0.38
C CYS A 419 1.77 19.06 -0.54
N LEU A 420 2.32 18.41 -1.54
CA LEU A 420 3.31 18.97 -2.46
C LEU A 420 2.69 19.07 -3.87
N GLN A 421 2.90 20.19 -4.56
CA GLN A 421 2.54 20.33 -5.98
C GLN A 421 3.63 19.68 -6.83
N VAL A 422 3.33 18.54 -7.47
CA VAL A 422 4.29 17.78 -8.30
C VAL A 422 3.91 17.71 -9.78
N ALA A 423 2.74 18.22 -10.16
CA ALA A 423 2.30 18.36 -11.54
C ALA A 423 1.78 19.79 -11.82
N GLN A 424 1.63 20.13 -13.13
CA GLN A 424 1.08 21.41 -13.57
C GLN A 424 -0.40 21.55 -13.29
#